data_c8dd527893193ce9b96f2007c0d6b7af
#
_entry.id   c8dd527893193ce9b96f2007c0d6b7af
#
_cell.length_a   1.000
_cell.length_b   1.000
_cell.length_c   1.000
_cell.angle_alpha   90.00
_cell.angle_beta   90.00
_cell.angle_gamma   90.00
#
_symmetry.space_group_name_H-M   'P 1'
#
loop_
_entity.id
_entity.type
_entity.pdbx_description
1 polymer ?
#
loop_
_entity_poly.entity_id
_entity_poly.type
_entity_poly.pdbx_seq_one_letter_code
_entity_poly.pdbx_strand_id
1 'polypeptide(L)'
;MENQELIKQVTEKAEKWLTPAYDAETQAEVKRMLENPDKTELIDSFYKDLEFGTGGLRGIMGAGTNRMNIYTVGAATQGLSNYLNKCFAGKKDISVVVGHDCRNNSDKFAKISADIFSANGIKVYLFDDLRPTPEVSFAIRHFGCQSGINITASHNPREYNGYKAYWDDGAQVLAPHDTAIIDEVNKVTVADIKFNGNKDLIQIIGKEVDKVYLDMVHSISIDPEVIRRQKDLSIVYTPLHGAGRVLIPDSLKEWGFENINCVPEQMVKDGNFPTVVSPNPENAEALSMAIALAKKIDADIVMASDPDADRVGMACKDDKGEWVLINGNQACLIFLYYIIKNRIAMGKMQPNDFIVKTIVTTELIKAVADKNKIEMRDCYTGFKWIAREIRLSEGKQQYIGGGEESYGFLAEDFVRDKDAVSACSLLAEICAWAKDQGKTLYDVLMEIYVEYGFSKETTVNVVKPGKSGAEEIKAMMDNFRANPPKEIGGSAVSLIKDYKTLELTDAQGNVSKLDMPETSNVLQYFTVDGTKISVRPSGTEPKIKFYIEVKGEMGCPKCYTSADAEAEKKVEAVRKSLGI
;
A
#
# COMPACT_ATOMS: atom_id res chain seq x y z
N MET A 1 9.15 -32.99 -23.24
CA MET A 1 9.07 -33.89 -22.06
C MET A 1 8.63 -33.14 -20.80
N GLU A 2 9.25 -32.03 -20.42
CA GLU A 2 8.84 -31.27 -19.20
C GLU A 2 7.37 -30.79 -19.23
N ASN A 3 6.88 -30.33 -20.38
CA ASN A 3 5.50 -29.81 -20.49
C ASN A 3 4.44 -30.93 -20.37
N GLN A 4 4.73 -32.16 -20.81
CA GLN A 4 3.80 -33.29 -20.67
C GLN A 4 3.72 -33.80 -19.24
N GLU A 5 4.83 -33.80 -18.50
CA GLU A 5 4.84 -34.16 -17.09
C GLU A 5 4.11 -33.15 -16.24
N LEU A 6 4.30 -31.85 -16.53
CA LEU A 6 3.55 -30.77 -15.84
C LEU A 6 2.05 -30.89 -16.09
N ILE A 7 1.62 -31.12 -17.34
CA ILE A 7 0.19 -31.31 -17.67
C ILE A 7 -0.39 -32.51 -16.90
N LYS A 8 0.36 -33.61 -16.81
CA LYS A 8 -0.08 -34.77 -16.03
C LYS A 8 -0.28 -34.40 -14.54
N GLN A 9 0.71 -33.77 -13.93
CA GLN A 9 0.65 -33.35 -12.52
C GLN A 9 -0.52 -32.43 -12.23
N VAL A 10 -0.74 -31.39 -13.06
CA VAL A 10 -1.85 -30.46 -12.87
C VAL A 10 -3.21 -31.12 -13.13
N THR A 11 -3.28 -32.09 -14.05
CA THR A 11 -4.49 -32.87 -14.30
C THR A 11 -4.85 -33.72 -13.06
N GLU A 12 -3.89 -34.43 -12.48
CA GLU A 12 -4.09 -35.22 -11.26
C GLU A 12 -4.51 -34.36 -10.05
N LYS A 13 -3.96 -33.15 -9.94
CA LYS A 13 -4.42 -32.15 -8.92
C LYS A 13 -5.85 -31.69 -9.17
N ALA A 14 -6.18 -31.36 -10.40
CA ALA A 14 -7.51 -30.85 -10.78
C ALA A 14 -8.61 -31.91 -10.61
N GLU A 15 -8.33 -33.19 -10.95
CA GLU A 15 -9.27 -34.31 -10.77
C GLU A 15 -9.71 -34.48 -9.31
N LYS A 16 -8.85 -34.14 -8.32
CA LYS A 16 -9.21 -34.17 -6.89
C LYS A 16 -10.30 -33.13 -6.54
N TRP A 17 -10.49 -32.11 -7.37
CA TRP A 17 -11.52 -31.09 -7.20
C TRP A 17 -12.88 -31.51 -7.76
N LEU A 18 -12.99 -32.69 -8.41
CA LEU A 18 -14.24 -33.26 -8.89
C LEU A 18 -14.95 -34.15 -7.85
N THR A 19 -14.49 -34.13 -6.60
CA THR A 19 -15.10 -34.89 -5.50
C THR A 19 -16.22 -34.08 -4.81
N PRO A 20 -17.13 -34.73 -4.06
CA PRO A 20 -18.21 -34.07 -3.32
C PRO A 20 -17.74 -33.07 -2.23
N ALA A 21 -16.42 -32.98 -1.96
CA ALA A 21 -15.84 -31.97 -1.07
C ALA A 21 -15.92 -30.55 -1.67
N TYR A 22 -16.12 -30.46 -2.97
CA TYR A 22 -16.21 -29.18 -3.70
C TYR A 22 -17.64 -28.99 -4.24
N ASP A 23 -18.10 -27.73 -4.31
CA ASP A 23 -19.42 -27.41 -4.82
C ASP A 23 -19.55 -27.65 -6.34
N ALA A 24 -20.80 -27.73 -6.81
CA ALA A 24 -21.09 -28.09 -8.19
C ALA A 24 -20.58 -27.07 -9.23
N GLU A 25 -20.55 -25.77 -8.87
CA GLU A 25 -20.05 -24.70 -9.74
C GLU A 25 -18.54 -24.82 -9.93
N THR A 26 -17.80 -25.01 -8.83
CA THR A 26 -16.37 -25.28 -8.85
C THR A 26 -16.01 -26.54 -9.64
N GLN A 27 -16.77 -27.64 -9.43
CA GLN A 27 -16.55 -28.88 -10.18
C GLN A 27 -16.80 -28.69 -11.70
N ALA A 28 -17.83 -27.93 -12.07
CA ALA A 28 -18.14 -27.63 -13.48
C ALA A 28 -17.02 -26.81 -14.14
N GLU A 29 -16.49 -25.82 -13.44
CA GLU A 29 -15.35 -25.00 -13.92
C GLU A 29 -14.10 -25.85 -14.14
N VAL A 30 -13.74 -26.69 -13.15
CA VAL A 30 -12.59 -27.60 -13.25
C VAL A 30 -12.77 -28.60 -14.40
N LYS A 31 -13.97 -29.17 -14.56
CA LYS A 31 -14.27 -30.09 -15.66
C LYS A 31 -14.09 -29.40 -17.02
N ARG A 32 -14.56 -28.18 -17.18
CA ARG A 32 -14.36 -27.36 -18.38
C ARG A 32 -12.87 -27.19 -18.71
N MET A 33 -12.03 -26.87 -17.71
CA MET A 33 -10.58 -26.75 -17.89
C MET A 33 -9.92 -28.08 -18.29
N LEU A 34 -10.36 -29.20 -17.69
CA LEU A 34 -9.87 -30.54 -18.02
C LEU A 34 -10.24 -30.98 -19.44
N GLU A 35 -11.42 -30.61 -19.92
CA GLU A 35 -11.91 -30.94 -21.27
C GLU A 35 -11.34 -30.02 -22.35
N ASN A 36 -10.84 -28.83 -22.00
CA ASN A 36 -10.27 -27.88 -22.96
C ASN A 36 -8.95 -28.43 -23.54
N PRO A 37 -8.82 -28.52 -24.90
CA PRO A 37 -7.54 -28.89 -25.55
C PRO A 37 -6.38 -27.97 -25.20
N ASP A 38 -6.64 -26.66 -25.04
CA ASP A 38 -5.67 -25.70 -24.51
C ASP A 38 -5.59 -25.84 -22.99
N LYS A 39 -4.45 -26.32 -22.51
CA LYS A 39 -4.18 -26.57 -21.09
C LYS A 39 -3.61 -25.36 -20.32
N THR A 40 -3.47 -24.21 -20.96
CA THR A 40 -2.87 -23.01 -20.34
C THR A 40 -3.61 -22.61 -19.07
N GLU A 41 -4.93 -22.49 -19.11
CA GLU A 41 -5.75 -22.15 -17.95
C GLU A 41 -5.66 -23.20 -16.83
N LEU A 42 -5.66 -24.49 -17.20
CA LEU A 42 -5.50 -25.59 -16.25
C LEU A 42 -4.13 -25.54 -15.55
N ILE A 43 -3.07 -25.33 -16.33
CA ILE A 43 -1.72 -25.20 -15.78
C ILE A 43 -1.68 -24.00 -14.82
N ASP A 44 -2.10 -22.82 -15.24
CA ASP A 44 -2.07 -21.61 -14.42
C ASP A 44 -2.86 -21.75 -13.13
N SER A 45 -3.94 -22.55 -13.14
CA SER A 45 -4.81 -22.75 -11.98
C SER A 45 -4.27 -23.77 -10.97
N PHE A 46 -3.41 -24.72 -11.40
CA PHE A 46 -3.02 -25.86 -10.56
C PHE A 46 -1.51 -26.13 -10.47
N TYR A 47 -0.63 -25.39 -11.19
CA TYR A 47 0.81 -25.67 -11.20
C TYR A 47 1.49 -25.47 -9.84
N LYS A 48 0.92 -24.63 -8.99
CA LYS A 48 1.33 -24.40 -7.60
C LYS A 48 0.12 -24.14 -6.71
N ASP A 49 0.34 -24.00 -5.44
CA ASP A 49 -0.67 -23.54 -4.50
C ASP A 49 -0.52 -22.02 -4.29
N LEU A 50 -1.63 -21.32 -4.05
CA LEU A 50 -1.62 -19.90 -3.75
C LEU A 50 -0.97 -19.70 -2.38
N GLU A 51 0.19 -19.04 -2.37
CA GLU A 51 0.97 -18.85 -1.16
C GLU A 51 0.31 -17.79 -0.26
N PHE A 52 0.14 -18.14 1.01
CA PHE A 52 -0.11 -17.15 2.05
C PHE A 52 1.22 -16.44 2.33
N GLY A 53 1.41 -15.27 1.73
CA GLY A 53 2.62 -14.46 1.93
C GLY A 53 2.60 -13.70 3.26
N THR A 54 3.64 -12.94 3.52
CA THR A 54 3.83 -12.17 4.77
C THR A 54 2.77 -11.11 5.09
N GLY A 55 1.70 -11.01 4.33
CA GLY A 55 0.58 -10.07 4.53
C GLY A 55 -0.76 -10.66 4.15
N GLY A 56 -0.81 -11.94 3.73
CA GLY A 56 -2.03 -12.61 3.30
C GLY A 56 -1.94 -13.27 1.93
N LEU A 57 -3.09 -13.44 1.26
CA LEU A 57 -3.20 -13.99 -0.09
C LEU A 57 -3.42 -12.89 -1.13
N ARG A 58 -2.99 -13.12 -2.36
CA ARG A 58 -3.37 -12.32 -3.54
C ARG A 58 -3.27 -13.17 -4.79
N GLY A 59 -4.33 -13.19 -5.59
CA GLY A 59 -4.34 -13.97 -6.83
C GLY A 59 -5.54 -13.66 -7.72
N ILE A 60 -5.52 -14.22 -8.91
CA ILE A 60 -6.64 -14.19 -9.84
C ILE A 60 -7.76 -15.08 -9.26
N MET A 61 -9.02 -14.63 -9.38
CA MET A 61 -10.19 -15.39 -8.95
C MET A 61 -10.48 -16.54 -9.91
N GLY A 62 -10.97 -17.67 -9.38
CA GLY A 62 -11.37 -18.85 -10.15
C GLY A 62 -11.11 -20.16 -9.41
N ALA A 63 -11.49 -21.28 -10.01
CA ALA A 63 -11.23 -22.61 -9.47
C ALA A 63 -9.74 -22.98 -9.61
N GLY A 64 -9.20 -23.63 -8.60
CA GLY A 64 -7.82 -24.11 -8.58
C GLY A 64 -7.04 -23.72 -7.34
N THR A 65 -5.94 -24.44 -7.11
CA THR A 65 -5.08 -24.22 -5.93
C THR A 65 -4.30 -22.93 -6.00
N ASN A 66 -4.03 -22.39 -7.20
CA ASN A 66 -3.34 -21.13 -7.45
C ASN A 66 -4.31 -19.97 -7.77
N ARG A 67 -5.53 -20.04 -7.25
CA ARG A 67 -6.60 -19.07 -7.49
C ARG A 67 -7.24 -18.61 -6.17
N MET A 68 -7.79 -17.40 -6.17
CA MET A 68 -8.65 -16.92 -5.10
C MET A 68 -10.05 -17.51 -5.27
N ASN A 69 -10.49 -18.30 -4.32
CA ASN A 69 -11.81 -18.92 -4.27
C ASN A 69 -12.21 -19.25 -2.82
N ILE A 70 -13.40 -19.81 -2.64
CA ILE A 70 -13.93 -20.12 -1.30
C ILE A 70 -13.08 -21.12 -0.53
N TYR A 71 -12.33 -21.98 -1.20
CA TYR A 71 -11.49 -23.02 -0.59
C TYR A 71 -10.12 -22.48 -0.18
N THR A 72 -9.49 -21.64 -1.01
CA THR A 72 -8.21 -21.00 -0.67
C THR A 72 -8.39 -19.94 0.42
N VAL A 73 -9.45 -19.13 0.34
CA VAL A 73 -9.87 -18.20 1.41
C VAL A 73 -10.27 -18.97 2.67
N GLY A 74 -10.99 -20.08 2.50
CA GLY A 74 -11.40 -20.96 3.59
C GLY A 74 -10.21 -21.57 4.33
N ALA A 75 -9.24 -22.10 3.61
CA ALA A 75 -8.02 -22.65 4.20
C ALA A 75 -7.21 -21.59 4.95
N ALA A 76 -7.06 -20.39 4.38
CA ALA A 76 -6.42 -19.26 5.04
C ALA A 76 -7.12 -18.87 6.35
N THR A 77 -8.46 -18.77 6.32
CA THR A 77 -9.26 -18.40 7.50
C THR A 77 -9.25 -19.50 8.56
N GLN A 78 -9.30 -20.77 8.16
CA GLN A 78 -9.21 -21.90 9.09
C GLN A 78 -7.83 -21.95 9.76
N GLY A 79 -6.75 -21.78 8.99
CA GLY A 79 -5.39 -21.74 9.51
C GLY A 79 -5.19 -20.57 10.49
N LEU A 80 -5.66 -19.38 10.14
CA LEU A 80 -5.63 -18.22 11.05
C LEU A 80 -6.46 -18.47 12.31
N SER A 81 -7.65 -19.10 12.20
CA SER A 81 -8.48 -19.50 13.35
C SER A 81 -7.75 -20.47 14.28
N ASN A 82 -7.08 -21.48 13.70
CA ASN A 82 -6.29 -22.45 14.45
C ASN A 82 -5.16 -21.76 15.22
N TYR A 83 -4.46 -20.84 14.56
CA TYR A 83 -3.37 -20.07 15.19
C TYR A 83 -3.87 -19.17 16.31
N LEU A 84 -4.94 -18.42 16.09
CA LEU A 84 -5.54 -17.55 17.11
C LEU A 84 -5.96 -18.35 18.36
N ASN A 85 -6.62 -19.49 18.17
CA ASN A 85 -7.02 -20.35 19.27
C ASN A 85 -5.82 -20.92 20.06
N LYS A 86 -4.67 -21.14 19.42
CA LYS A 86 -3.42 -21.52 20.10
C LYS A 86 -2.80 -20.37 20.86
N CYS A 87 -2.64 -19.20 20.23
CA CYS A 87 -2.01 -18.03 20.83
C CYS A 87 -2.78 -17.51 22.04
N PHE A 88 -4.12 -17.56 21.98
CA PHE A 88 -5.01 -16.98 22.98
C PHE A 88 -5.83 -18.04 23.74
N ALA A 89 -5.30 -19.26 23.89
CA ALA A 89 -5.99 -20.40 24.52
C ALA A 89 -6.54 -20.10 25.94
N GLY A 90 -5.94 -19.16 26.67
CA GLY A 90 -6.42 -18.72 27.99
C GLY A 90 -7.44 -17.58 27.97
N LYS A 91 -7.74 -17.00 26.81
CA LYS A 91 -8.67 -15.88 26.67
C LYS A 91 -10.09 -16.40 26.44
N LYS A 92 -11.04 -15.87 27.23
CA LYS A 92 -12.44 -16.32 27.18
C LYS A 92 -13.11 -15.97 25.85
N ASP A 93 -12.83 -14.77 25.31
CA ASP A 93 -13.50 -14.24 24.13
C ASP A 93 -12.45 -13.73 23.12
N ILE A 94 -12.05 -14.60 22.18
CA ILE A 94 -11.24 -14.21 21.04
C ILE A 94 -12.16 -13.55 20.01
N SER A 95 -11.74 -12.43 19.44
CA SER A 95 -12.53 -11.70 18.46
C SER A 95 -11.69 -11.22 17.27
N VAL A 96 -12.35 -11.04 16.14
CA VAL A 96 -11.76 -10.55 14.88
C VAL A 96 -12.67 -9.54 14.21
N VAL A 97 -12.09 -8.65 13.40
CA VAL A 97 -12.83 -7.78 12.48
C VAL A 97 -12.71 -8.34 11.08
N VAL A 98 -13.80 -8.28 10.30
CA VAL A 98 -13.84 -8.67 8.90
C VAL A 98 -14.39 -7.53 8.06
N GLY A 99 -13.59 -7.05 7.11
CA GLY A 99 -13.97 -6.04 6.13
C GLY A 99 -13.73 -6.51 4.69
N HIS A 100 -14.20 -5.72 3.73
CA HIS A 100 -13.99 -5.99 2.31
C HIS A 100 -14.09 -4.72 1.46
N ASP A 101 -13.53 -4.76 0.26
CA ASP A 101 -13.65 -3.73 -0.76
C ASP A 101 -14.81 -3.97 -1.74
N CYS A 102 -14.81 -3.23 -2.87
CA CYS A 102 -15.87 -3.30 -3.88
C CYS A 102 -15.73 -4.46 -4.88
N ARG A 103 -14.63 -5.23 -4.84
CA ARG A 103 -14.32 -6.25 -5.86
C ARG A 103 -15.36 -7.35 -5.92
N ASN A 104 -15.48 -7.96 -7.11
CA ASN A 104 -16.30 -9.15 -7.27
C ASN A 104 -15.89 -10.22 -6.26
N ASN A 105 -16.87 -10.87 -5.65
CA ASN A 105 -16.71 -11.88 -4.59
C ASN A 105 -16.12 -11.38 -3.25
N SER A 106 -15.75 -10.10 -3.08
CA SER A 106 -15.20 -9.63 -1.80
C SER A 106 -16.19 -9.81 -0.65
N ASP A 107 -17.46 -9.47 -0.84
CA ASP A 107 -18.54 -9.67 0.14
C ASP A 107 -18.78 -11.17 0.43
N LYS A 108 -18.76 -12.02 -0.60
CA LYS A 108 -18.90 -13.48 -0.47
C LYS A 108 -17.74 -14.07 0.36
N PHE A 109 -16.51 -13.68 0.05
CA PHE A 109 -15.32 -14.15 0.77
C PHE A 109 -15.28 -13.64 2.22
N ALA A 110 -15.71 -12.39 2.46
CA ALA A 110 -15.83 -11.85 3.81
C ALA A 110 -16.85 -12.62 4.66
N LYS A 111 -18.04 -12.93 4.11
CA LYS A 111 -19.07 -13.73 4.79
C LYS A 111 -18.59 -15.16 5.09
N ILE A 112 -17.96 -15.81 4.13
CA ILE A 112 -17.39 -17.16 4.33
C ILE A 112 -16.31 -17.13 5.42
N SER A 113 -15.45 -16.13 5.44
CA SER A 113 -14.45 -15.97 6.50
C SER A 113 -15.11 -15.75 7.88
N ALA A 114 -16.17 -14.94 7.96
CA ALA A 114 -16.92 -14.74 9.18
C ALA A 114 -17.57 -16.05 9.68
N ASP A 115 -18.13 -16.85 8.77
CA ASP A 115 -18.69 -18.16 9.10
C ASP A 115 -17.61 -19.10 9.66
N ILE A 116 -16.45 -19.17 9.04
CA ILE A 116 -15.35 -20.04 9.48
C ILE A 116 -14.80 -19.58 10.84
N PHE A 117 -14.54 -18.29 11.07
CA PHE A 117 -14.12 -17.79 12.37
C PHE A 117 -15.11 -18.16 13.47
N SER A 118 -16.41 -17.89 13.24
CA SER A 118 -17.47 -18.16 14.21
C SER A 118 -17.66 -19.66 14.47
N ALA A 119 -17.50 -20.52 13.45
CA ALA A 119 -17.51 -21.98 13.60
C ALA A 119 -16.33 -22.51 14.43
N ASN A 120 -15.26 -21.74 14.58
CA ASN A 120 -14.11 -22.02 15.43
C ASN A 120 -14.22 -21.34 16.83
N GLY A 121 -15.40 -20.81 17.18
CA GLY A 121 -15.66 -20.18 18.50
C GLY A 121 -15.12 -18.76 18.63
N ILE A 122 -14.74 -18.12 17.54
CA ILE A 122 -14.20 -16.76 17.51
C ILE A 122 -15.33 -15.77 17.22
N LYS A 123 -15.47 -14.73 18.06
CA LYS A 123 -16.43 -13.65 17.81
C LYS A 123 -15.99 -12.83 16.61
N VAL A 124 -16.94 -12.49 15.74
CA VAL A 124 -16.68 -11.72 14.52
C VAL A 124 -17.43 -10.40 14.54
N TYR A 125 -16.72 -9.32 14.30
CA TYR A 125 -17.28 -8.03 13.93
C TYR A 125 -17.19 -7.91 12.40
N LEU A 126 -18.32 -8.09 11.72
CA LEU A 126 -18.41 -8.06 10.25
C LEU A 126 -19.00 -6.73 9.80
N PHE A 127 -18.29 -5.99 8.97
CA PHE A 127 -18.86 -4.79 8.35
C PHE A 127 -20.05 -5.14 7.44
N ASP A 128 -21.10 -4.31 7.51
CA ASP A 128 -22.36 -4.47 6.77
C ASP A 128 -22.20 -4.32 5.25
N ASP A 129 -21.24 -3.52 4.81
CA ASP A 129 -20.84 -3.30 3.41
C ASP A 129 -19.35 -2.97 3.34
N LEU A 130 -18.85 -2.67 2.13
CA LEU A 130 -17.46 -2.27 1.94
C LEU A 130 -17.04 -1.13 2.88
N ARG A 131 -15.83 -1.23 3.40
CA ARG A 131 -15.19 -0.15 4.19
C ARG A 131 -13.72 -0.03 3.81
N PRO A 132 -13.13 1.17 4.01
CA PRO A 132 -11.70 1.40 3.84
C PRO A 132 -10.83 0.46 4.69
N THR A 133 -9.70 0.03 4.13
CA THR A 133 -8.67 -0.74 4.86
C THR A 133 -8.28 -0.07 6.20
N PRO A 134 -8.04 1.26 6.27
CA PRO A 134 -7.70 1.90 7.53
C PRO A 134 -8.79 1.79 8.60
N GLU A 135 -10.06 1.77 8.21
CA GLU A 135 -11.14 1.59 9.19
C GLU A 135 -11.18 0.17 9.76
N VAL A 136 -10.82 -0.85 8.97
CA VAL A 136 -10.64 -2.22 9.48
C VAL A 136 -9.52 -2.26 10.52
N SER A 137 -8.38 -1.63 10.24
CA SER A 137 -7.27 -1.48 11.18
C SER A 137 -7.71 -0.77 12.47
N PHE A 138 -8.44 0.34 12.33
CA PHE A 138 -9.02 1.08 13.45
C PHE A 138 -9.98 0.22 14.30
N ALA A 139 -10.90 -0.50 13.66
CA ALA A 139 -11.91 -1.31 14.33
C ALA A 139 -11.29 -2.46 15.14
N ILE A 140 -10.19 -3.07 14.67
CA ILE A 140 -9.44 -4.08 15.45
C ILE A 140 -9.01 -3.51 16.80
N ARG A 141 -8.43 -2.31 16.80
CA ARG A 141 -7.98 -1.61 17.99
C ARG A 141 -9.15 -1.14 18.85
N HIS A 142 -10.18 -0.57 18.22
CA HIS A 142 -11.38 -0.04 18.88
C HIS A 142 -12.13 -1.12 19.69
N PHE A 143 -12.30 -2.31 19.10
CA PHE A 143 -12.97 -3.43 19.79
C PHE A 143 -12.02 -4.30 20.62
N GLY A 144 -10.71 -4.04 20.60
CA GLY A 144 -9.70 -4.86 21.28
C GLY A 144 -9.63 -6.28 20.75
N CYS A 145 -9.80 -6.44 19.43
CA CYS A 145 -9.74 -7.73 18.74
C CYS A 145 -8.31 -8.28 18.72
N GLN A 146 -8.17 -9.59 18.59
CA GLN A 146 -6.87 -10.26 18.49
C GLN A 146 -6.34 -10.29 17.06
N SER A 147 -7.23 -10.11 16.09
CA SER A 147 -6.88 -10.12 14.68
C SER A 147 -7.99 -9.45 13.86
N GLY A 148 -7.77 -9.33 12.58
CA GLY A 148 -8.76 -8.94 11.60
C GLY A 148 -8.30 -9.28 10.19
N ILE A 149 -9.23 -9.21 9.26
CA ILE A 149 -8.94 -9.39 7.83
C ILE A 149 -9.65 -8.34 6.99
N ASN A 150 -9.04 -8.00 5.86
CA ASN A 150 -9.72 -7.26 4.81
C ASN A 150 -9.62 -7.99 3.47
N ILE A 151 -10.76 -8.26 2.84
CA ILE A 151 -10.84 -8.93 1.54
C ILE A 151 -10.68 -7.87 0.45
N THR A 152 -9.48 -7.79 -0.10
CA THR A 152 -9.11 -6.79 -1.11
C THR A 152 -7.83 -7.18 -1.85
N ALA A 153 -7.72 -6.80 -3.11
CA ALA A 153 -6.47 -6.82 -3.86
C ALA A 153 -5.94 -5.39 -4.15
N SER A 154 -6.32 -4.40 -3.33
CA SER A 154 -5.89 -3.01 -3.47
C SER A 154 -6.16 -2.49 -4.90
N HIS A 155 -5.16 -2.00 -5.61
CA HIS A 155 -5.24 -1.42 -6.95
C HIS A 155 -5.05 -2.42 -8.11
N ASN A 156 -4.97 -3.72 -7.85
CA ASN A 156 -4.81 -4.72 -8.92
C ASN A 156 -6.02 -4.72 -9.88
N PRO A 157 -5.88 -5.20 -11.13
CA PRO A 157 -6.97 -5.35 -12.07
C PRO A 157 -8.14 -6.19 -11.53
N ARG A 158 -9.29 -6.10 -12.19
CA ARG A 158 -10.58 -6.68 -11.75
C ARG A 158 -10.58 -8.19 -11.54
N GLU A 159 -9.69 -8.91 -12.23
CA GLU A 159 -9.58 -10.36 -12.14
C GLU A 159 -9.00 -10.82 -10.79
N TYR A 160 -8.33 -9.92 -10.07
CA TYR A 160 -7.68 -10.23 -8.79
C TYR A 160 -8.60 -10.00 -7.60
N ASN A 161 -8.39 -10.83 -6.57
CA ASN A 161 -8.82 -10.55 -5.21
C ASN A 161 -7.70 -10.93 -4.23
N GLY A 162 -7.90 -10.65 -2.94
CA GLY A 162 -6.90 -10.91 -1.92
C GLY A 162 -7.49 -10.98 -0.53
N TYR A 163 -6.63 -11.32 0.42
CA TYR A 163 -6.95 -11.51 1.82
C TYR A 163 -5.80 -10.91 2.63
N LYS A 164 -5.98 -9.70 3.16
CA LYS A 164 -5.01 -9.04 4.05
C LYS A 164 -5.29 -9.48 5.48
N ALA A 165 -4.27 -9.94 6.23
CA ALA A 165 -4.38 -10.34 7.62
C ALA A 165 -3.70 -9.33 8.55
N TYR A 166 -4.36 -9.02 9.66
CA TYR A 166 -3.95 -8.03 10.67
C TYR A 166 -3.82 -8.69 12.05
N TRP A 167 -2.97 -8.12 12.89
CA TRP A 167 -2.78 -8.55 14.27
C TRP A 167 -3.52 -7.62 15.26
N ASP A 168 -3.33 -7.87 16.54
CA ASP A 168 -4.03 -7.19 17.65
C ASP A 168 -3.75 -5.68 17.78
N ASP A 169 -2.68 -5.22 17.17
CA ASP A 169 -2.33 -3.79 17.09
C ASP A 169 -2.96 -3.06 15.89
N GLY A 170 -3.71 -3.77 15.05
CA GLY A 170 -4.31 -3.23 13.83
C GLY A 170 -3.36 -3.15 12.63
N ALA A 171 -2.10 -3.59 12.76
CA ALA A 171 -1.14 -3.66 11.67
C ALA A 171 -1.21 -4.99 10.93
N GLN A 172 -0.79 -5.01 9.66
CA GLN A 172 -0.60 -6.28 8.95
C GLN A 172 0.41 -7.16 9.69
N VAL A 173 0.14 -8.46 9.68
CA VAL A 173 0.95 -9.44 10.42
C VAL A 173 2.44 -9.40 10.02
N LEU A 174 3.29 -9.53 11.02
CA LEU A 174 4.75 -9.64 10.91
C LEU A 174 5.25 -10.89 11.65
N ALA A 175 6.52 -11.22 11.45
CA ALA A 175 7.17 -12.27 12.22
C ALA A 175 7.06 -12.01 13.75
N PRO A 176 6.82 -13.06 14.54
CA PRO A 176 6.74 -14.49 14.18
C PRO A 176 5.34 -14.95 13.70
N HIS A 177 4.34 -14.05 13.74
CA HIS A 177 2.94 -14.41 13.52
C HIS A 177 2.66 -14.79 12.06
N ASP A 178 3.23 -14.08 11.08
CA ASP A 178 3.06 -14.37 9.65
C ASP A 178 3.51 -15.80 9.30
N THR A 179 4.71 -16.19 9.70
CA THR A 179 5.25 -17.53 9.48
C THR A 179 4.42 -18.61 10.18
N ALA A 180 4.02 -18.35 11.43
CA ALA A 180 3.21 -19.31 12.18
C ALA A 180 1.79 -19.49 11.60
N ILE A 181 1.20 -18.42 11.06
CA ILE A 181 -0.08 -18.50 10.32
C ILE A 181 0.10 -19.32 9.05
N ILE A 182 1.16 -19.08 8.27
CA ILE A 182 1.49 -19.85 7.06
C ILE A 182 1.59 -21.35 7.40
N ASP A 183 2.28 -21.70 8.48
CA ASP A 183 2.44 -23.08 8.93
C ASP A 183 1.10 -23.74 9.27
N GLU A 184 0.17 -23.01 9.87
CA GLU A 184 -1.17 -23.52 10.16
C GLU A 184 -2.02 -23.63 8.89
N VAL A 185 -1.96 -22.67 7.98
CA VAL A 185 -2.67 -22.70 6.69
C VAL A 185 -2.23 -23.92 5.87
N ASN A 186 -0.93 -24.19 5.80
CA ASN A 186 -0.36 -25.31 5.04
C ASN A 186 -0.78 -26.71 5.56
N LYS A 187 -1.30 -26.80 6.79
CA LYS A 187 -1.84 -28.04 7.37
C LYS A 187 -3.31 -28.27 7.03
N VAL A 188 -4.03 -27.23 6.57
CA VAL A 188 -5.47 -27.31 6.35
C VAL A 188 -5.77 -28.05 5.06
N THR A 189 -6.59 -29.10 5.15
CA THR A 189 -7.23 -29.74 3.98
C THR A 189 -8.65 -29.20 3.80
N VAL A 190 -9.26 -29.42 2.65
CA VAL A 190 -10.64 -28.99 2.39
C VAL A 190 -11.63 -29.52 3.42
N ALA A 191 -11.40 -30.73 3.93
CA ALA A 191 -12.24 -31.39 4.95
C ALA A 191 -12.14 -30.74 6.33
N ASP A 192 -11.06 -30.00 6.61
CA ASP A 192 -10.85 -29.33 7.90
C ASP A 192 -11.55 -27.98 7.96
N ILE A 193 -11.99 -27.45 6.83
CA ILE A 193 -12.61 -26.11 6.76
C ILE A 193 -14.04 -26.16 7.30
N LYS A 194 -14.31 -25.42 8.35
CA LYS A 194 -15.62 -25.35 9.02
C LYS A 194 -16.50 -24.27 8.41
N PHE A 195 -17.16 -24.55 7.29
CA PHE A 195 -18.01 -23.57 6.59
C PHE A 195 -19.32 -23.24 7.31
N ASN A 196 -19.77 -24.05 8.28
CA ASN A 196 -21.04 -23.85 8.97
C ASN A 196 -20.86 -22.90 10.15
N GLY A 197 -21.07 -21.61 9.92
CA GLY A 197 -20.88 -20.55 10.90
C GLY A 197 -21.88 -20.58 12.07
N ASN A 198 -21.45 -20.05 13.21
CA ASN A 198 -22.29 -19.76 14.36
C ASN A 198 -22.73 -18.29 14.30
N LYS A 199 -23.97 -18.05 13.91
CA LYS A 199 -24.53 -16.69 13.74
C LYS A 199 -24.57 -15.88 15.03
N ASP A 200 -24.65 -16.52 16.20
CA ASP A 200 -24.67 -15.86 17.50
C ASP A 200 -23.31 -15.20 17.84
N LEU A 201 -22.24 -15.60 17.16
CA LEU A 201 -20.92 -15.01 17.30
C LEU A 201 -20.60 -13.97 16.20
N ILE A 202 -21.51 -13.69 15.28
CA ILE A 202 -21.30 -12.71 14.22
C ILE A 202 -22.12 -11.45 14.54
N GLN A 203 -21.43 -10.36 14.83
CA GLN A 203 -22.02 -9.05 15.04
C GLN A 203 -21.78 -8.19 13.81
N ILE A 204 -22.86 -7.69 13.22
CA ILE A 204 -22.77 -6.73 12.11
C ILE A 204 -22.44 -5.34 12.68
N ILE A 205 -21.46 -4.68 12.08
CA ILE A 205 -21.02 -3.32 12.42
C ILE A 205 -21.05 -2.43 11.16
N GLY A 206 -21.06 -1.11 11.35
CA GLY A 206 -21.12 -0.14 10.24
C GLY A 206 -21.07 1.30 10.74
N LYS A 207 -22.14 2.06 10.54
CA LYS A 207 -22.19 3.52 10.78
C LYS A 207 -21.75 3.98 12.16
N GLU A 208 -21.93 3.17 13.17
CA GLU A 208 -21.48 3.48 14.54
C GLU A 208 -19.95 3.48 14.65
N VAL A 209 -19.27 2.63 13.86
CA VAL A 209 -17.80 2.61 13.74
C VAL A 209 -17.34 3.76 12.87
N ASP A 210 -18.01 3.97 11.71
CA ASP A 210 -17.75 5.08 10.78
C ASP A 210 -17.65 6.40 11.56
N LYS A 211 -18.64 6.66 12.44
CA LYS A 211 -18.68 7.90 13.20
C LYS A 211 -17.49 8.05 14.13
N VAL A 212 -17.16 7.04 14.92
CA VAL A 212 -16.04 7.11 15.88
C VAL A 212 -14.72 7.26 15.12
N TYR A 213 -14.56 6.56 14.00
CA TYR A 213 -13.38 6.67 13.16
C TYR A 213 -13.25 8.08 12.55
N LEU A 214 -14.33 8.65 12.00
CA LEU A 214 -14.32 10.01 11.43
C LEU A 214 -14.06 11.07 12.51
N ASP A 215 -14.61 10.92 13.73
CA ASP A 215 -14.30 11.81 14.85
C ASP A 215 -12.78 11.81 15.16
N MET A 216 -12.13 10.63 15.10
CA MET A 216 -10.67 10.52 15.25
C MET A 216 -9.92 11.15 14.08
N VAL A 217 -10.34 10.90 12.84
CA VAL A 217 -9.77 11.53 11.64
C VAL A 217 -9.88 13.05 11.71
N HIS A 218 -11.01 13.59 12.18
CA HIS A 218 -11.18 15.04 12.35
C HIS A 218 -10.19 15.63 13.39
N SER A 219 -9.82 14.85 14.40
CA SER A 219 -8.92 15.32 15.46
C SER A 219 -7.48 15.61 15.00
N ILE A 220 -7.07 15.12 13.81
CA ILE A 220 -5.72 15.35 13.29
C ILE A 220 -5.55 16.70 12.58
N SER A 221 -6.63 17.46 12.34
CA SER A 221 -6.54 18.79 11.73
C SER A 221 -5.57 19.69 12.50
N ILE A 222 -4.63 20.27 11.78
CA ILE A 222 -3.57 21.09 12.37
C ILE A 222 -4.04 22.55 12.47
N ASP A 223 -4.68 23.07 11.41
CA ASP A 223 -5.19 24.43 11.32
C ASP A 223 -6.67 24.47 10.87
N PRO A 224 -7.63 24.20 11.77
CA PRO A 224 -9.05 24.28 11.43
C PRO A 224 -9.50 25.69 11.00
N GLU A 225 -8.77 26.75 11.41
CA GLU A 225 -9.10 28.11 11.04
C GLU A 225 -8.87 28.40 9.56
N VAL A 226 -7.81 27.81 8.96
CA VAL A 226 -7.57 27.97 7.53
C VAL A 226 -8.67 27.28 6.71
N ILE A 227 -9.17 26.14 7.18
CA ILE A 227 -10.30 25.45 6.54
C ILE A 227 -11.53 26.37 6.53
N ARG A 228 -11.84 27.00 7.66
CA ARG A 228 -12.98 27.91 7.79
C ARG A 228 -12.90 29.11 6.84
N ARG A 229 -11.69 29.65 6.63
CA ARG A 229 -11.46 30.75 5.67
C ARG A 229 -11.57 30.30 4.21
N GLN A 230 -11.26 29.05 3.92
CA GLN A 230 -11.20 28.46 2.58
C GLN A 230 -12.22 27.31 2.39
N LYS A 231 -13.36 27.35 3.09
CA LYS A 231 -14.39 26.30 3.07
C LYS A 231 -14.97 26.02 1.68
N ASP A 232 -14.87 26.98 0.78
CA ASP A 232 -15.29 26.94 -0.63
C ASP A 232 -14.22 26.38 -1.57
N LEU A 233 -13.08 25.87 -1.04
CA LEU A 233 -12.07 25.19 -1.82
C LEU A 233 -12.73 24.15 -2.74
N SER A 234 -12.52 24.27 -4.05
CA SER A 234 -13.15 23.42 -5.05
C SER A 234 -12.40 22.10 -5.18
N ILE A 235 -12.94 21.05 -4.57
CA ILE A 235 -12.37 19.71 -4.52
C ILE A 235 -13.07 18.80 -5.51
N VAL A 236 -12.32 18.11 -6.37
CA VAL A 236 -12.81 16.97 -7.14
C VAL A 236 -12.28 15.68 -6.51
N TYR A 237 -13.18 14.73 -6.26
CA TYR A 237 -12.82 13.44 -5.68
C TYR A 237 -13.34 12.26 -6.50
N THR A 238 -12.52 11.20 -6.60
CA THR A 238 -12.92 9.89 -7.14
C THR A 238 -12.43 8.75 -6.27
N PRO A 239 -13.32 7.82 -5.87
CA PRO A 239 -12.96 6.58 -5.18
C PRO A 239 -12.56 5.46 -6.14
N LEU A 240 -12.52 5.67 -7.45
CA LEU A 240 -12.28 4.63 -8.46
C LEU A 240 -13.16 3.38 -8.22
N HIS A 241 -14.47 3.58 -8.00
CA HIS A 241 -15.49 2.57 -7.63
C HIS A 241 -15.33 1.94 -6.23
N GLY A 242 -14.30 2.34 -5.46
CA GLY A 242 -13.85 1.69 -4.23
C GLY A 242 -14.53 2.16 -2.94
N ALA A 243 -13.98 1.68 -1.83
CA ALA A 243 -14.50 1.88 -0.47
C ALA A 243 -14.42 3.34 0.02
N GLY A 244 -13.50 4.14 -0.53
CA GLY A 244 -13.40 5.55 -0.19
C GLY A 244 -14.67 6.36 -0.42
N ARG A 245 -15.57 5.88 -1.30
CA ARG A 245 -16.89 6.47 -1.54
C ARG A 245 -17.75 6.62 -0.30
N VAL A 246 -17.53 5.78 0.69
CA VAL A 246 -18.35 5.74 1.91
C VAL A 246 -17.96 6.85 2.88
N LEU A 247 -16.66 7.07 3.08
CA LEU A 247 -16.18 7.92 4.17
C LEU A 247 -15.48 9.21 3.72
N ILE A 248 -14.78 9.23 2.57
CA ILE A 248 -13.97 10.41 2.20
C ILE A 248 -14.82 11.66 1.96
N PRO A 249 -15.96 11.60 1.22
CA PRO A 249 -16.81 12.78 1.07
C PRO A 249 -17.37 13.29 2.39
N ASP A 250 -17.73 12.38 3.30
CA ASP A 250 -18.27 12.76 4.60
C ASP A 250 -17.18 13.31 5.54
N SER A 251 -15.98 12.73 5.52
CA SER A 251 -14.82 13.26 6.22
C SER A 251 -14.50 14.70 5.79
N LEU A 252 -14.45 14.97 4.48
CA LEU A 252 -14.21 16.31 3.96
C LEU A 252 -15.28 17.33 4.43
N LYS A 253 -16.56 16.91 4.46
CA LYS A 253 -17.65 17.76 4.97
C LYS A 253 -17.51 18.02 6.47
N GLU A 254 -17.20 16.99 7.27
CA GLU A 254 -16.99 17.13 8.71
C GLU A 254 -15.81 18.05 9.04
N TRP A 255 -14.78 18.08 8.18
CA TRP A 255 -13.68 19.03 8.28
C TRP A 255 -14.10 20.47 7.96
N GLY A 256 -15.24 20.68 7.29
CA GLY A 256 -15.82 21.98 7.01
C GLY A 256 -15.73 22.43 5.56
N PHE A 257 -15.34 21.56 4.62
CA PHE A 257 -15.35 21.88 3.19
C PHE A 257 -16.77 21.76 2.61
N GLU A 258 -17.19 22.77 1.84
CA GLU A 258 -18.55 22.87 1.30
C GLU A 258 -18.62 22.55 -0.22
N ASN A 259 -17.51 22.67 -0.96
CA ASN A 259 -17.47 22.53 -2.42
C ASN A 259 -16.76 21.24 -2.84
N ILE A 260 -17.42 20.10 -2.58
CA ILE A 260 -16.91 18.76 -2.89
C ILE A 260 -17.66 18.19 -4.09
N ASN A 261 -16.93 17.88 -5.15
CA ASN A 261 -17.44 17.43 -6.44
C ASN A 261 -16.93 16.01 -6.73
N CYS A 262 -17.75 15.00 -6.47
CA CYS A 262 -17.40 13.63 -6.77
C CYS A 262 -17.65 13.29 -8.24
N VAL A 263 -16.83 12.40 -8.84
CA VAL A 263 -17.05 11.87 -10.20
C VAL A 263 -18.19 10.86 -10.14
N PRO A 264 -19.40 11.17 -10.67
CA PRO A 264 -20.61 10.37 -10.42
C PRO A 264 -20.48 8.91 -10.89
N GLU A 265 -19.88 8.69 -12.05
CA GLU A 265 -19.70 7.37 -12.66
C GLU A 265 -18.79 6.48 -11.82
N GLN A 266 -17.80 7.07 -11.14
CA GLN A 266 -16.83 6.35 -10.31
C GLN A 266 -17.26 6.24 -8.83
N MET A 267 -18.34 6.94 -8.44
CA MET A 267 -18.97 6.76 -7.13
C MET A 267 -19.83 5.49 -7.06
N VAL A 268 -20.07 4.83 -8.18
CA VAL A 268 -20.84 3.57 -8.23
C VAL A 268 -19.93 2.41 -7.77
N LYS A 269 -20.40 1.62 -6.79
CA LYS A 269 -19.74 0.37 -6.38
C LYS A 269 -19.78 -0.63 -7.53
N ASP A 270 -18.65 -0.94 -8.14
CA ASP A 270 -18.55 -1.91 -9.23
C ASP A 270 -17.18 -2.58 -9.26
N GLY A 271 -17.15 -3.88 -8.96
CA GLY A 271 -15.94 -4.70 -8.97
C GLY A 271 -15.34 -4.96 -10.36
N ASN A 272 -16.07 -4.59 -11.44
CA ASN A 272 -15.55 -4.68 -12.81
C ASN A 272 -14.75 -3.44 -13.23
N PHE A 273 -14.76 -2.37 -12.44
CA PHE A 273 -14.05 -1.12 -12.73
C PHE A 273 -14.28 -0.58 -14.16
N PRO A 274 -15.54 -0.36 -14.59
CA PRO A 274 -15.87 -0.14 -16.00
C PRO A 274 -15.27 1.14 -16.60
N THR A 275 -14.78 2.06 -15.78
CA THR A 275 -14.25 3.35 -16.23
C THR A 275 -12.72 3.39 -16.26
N VAL A 276 -12.03 2.35 -15.80
CA VAL A 276 -10.57 2.29 -15.72
C VAL A 276 -10.05 0.89 -16.02
N VAL A 277 -8.88 0.78 -16.63
CA VAL A 277 -8.22 -0.51 -16.86
C VAL A 277 -7.64 -1.06 -15.54
N SER A 278 -7.04 -0.18 -14.75
CA SER A 278 -6.54 -0.50 -13.41
C SER A 278 -6.95 0.62 -12.44
N PRO A 279 -7.60 0.30 -11.32
CA PRO A 279 -8.05 1.30 -10.34
C PRO A 279 -6.89 1.78 -9.45
N ASN A 280 -5.80 2.19 -10.07
CA ASN A 280 -4.60 2.65 -9.40
C ASN A 280 -4.47 4.18 -9.53
N PRO A 281 -4.56 4.95 -8.44
CA PRO A 281 -4.48 6.41 -8.46
C PRO A 281 -3.09 6.96 -8.85
N GLU A 282 -2.09 6.09 -9.02
CA GLU A 282 -0.79 6.45 -9.61
C GLU A 282 -0.88 6.69 -11.13
N ASN A 283 -1.89 6.10 -11.79
CA ASN A 283 -2.01 6.13 -13.25
C ASN A 283 -2.78 7.36 -13.72
N ALA A 284 -2.23 8.10 -14.68
CA ALA A 284 -2.88 9.26 -15.28
C ALA A 284 -4.24 8.89 -15.91
N GLU A 285 -4.36 7.70 -16.49
CA GLU A 285 -5.61 7.19 -17.07
C GLU A 285 -6.71 7.07 -16.00
N ALA A 286 -6.39 6.59 -14.80
CA ALA A 286 -7.36 6.45 -13.72
C ALA A 286 -7.92 7.79 -13.23
N LEU A 287 -7.11 8.87 -13.29
CA LEU A 287 -7.52 10.21 -12.89
C LEU A 287 -8.15 11.03 -14.04
N SER A 288 -8.21 10.50 -15.25
CA SER A 288 -8.63 11.26 -16.44
C SER A 288 -10.04 11.86 -16.31
N MET A 289 -11.02 11.11 -15.78
CA MET A 289 -12.38 11.61 -15.57
C MET A 289 -12.44 12.69 -14.49
N ALA A 290 -11.70 12.53 -13.42
CA ALA A 290 -11.63 13.52 -12.34
C ALA A 290 -10.96 14.81 -12.82
N ILE A 291 -9.89 14.71 -13.62
CA ILE A 291 -9.22 15.88 -14.24
C ILE A 291 -10.15 16.55 -15.25
N ALA A 292 -10.92 15.79 -16.04
CA ALA A 292 -11.90 16.36 -16.96
C ALA A 292 -13.00 17.15 -16.22
N LEU A 293 -13.51 16.60 -15.12
CA LEU A 293 -14.46 17.30 -14.25
C LEU A 293 -13.82 18.56 -13.66
N ALA A 294 -12.58 18.47 -13.14
CA ALA A 294 -11.86 19.58 -12.55
C ALA A 294 -11.63 20.72 -13.54
N LYS A 295 -11.29 20.41 -14.79
CA LYS A 295 -11.19 21.42 -15.87
C LYS A 295 -12.52 22.11 -16.14
N LYS A 296 -13.63 21.36 -16.13
CA LYS A 296 -14.97 21.88 -16.40
C LYS A 296 -15.46 22.88 -15.34
N ILE A 297 -15.14 22.63 -14.08
CA ILE A 297 -15.62 23.45 -12.95
C ILE A 297 -14.55 24.40 -12.39
N ASP A 298 -13.37 24.43 -13.01
CA ASP A 298 -12.20 25.20 -12.55
C ASP A 298 -11.81 24.87 -11.10
N ALA A 299 -11.69 23.57 -10.79
CA ALA A 299 -11.37 23.09 -9.45
C ALA A 299 -9.94 23.49 -9.00
N ASP A 300 -9.74 23.49 -7.68
CA ASP A 300 -8.44 23.76 -7.05
C ASP A 300 -7.56 22.49 -6.96
N ILE A 301 -8.19 21.35 -6.71
CA ILE A 301 -7.50 20.07 -6.48
C ILE A 301 -8.30 18.87 -6.98
N VAL A 302 -7.61 17.86 -7.46
CA VAL A 302 -8.15 16.51 -7.72
C VAL A 302 -7.55 15.54 -6.72
N MET A 303 -8.41 14.72 -6.11
CA MET A 303 -8.05 13.65 -5.19
C MET A 303 -8.64 12.32 -5.66
N ALA A 304 -7.91 11.24 -5.47
CA ALA A 304 -8.37 9.89 -5.77
C ALA A 304 -7.92 8.90 -4.68
N SER A 305 -8.71 7.87 -4.43
CA SER A 305 -8.30 6.73 -3.63
C SER A 305 -8.42 5.42 -4.42
N ASP A 306 -7.61 4.43 -4.09
CA ASP A 306 -7.72 3.09 -4.66
C ASP A 306 -8.91 2.30 -4.06
N PRO A 307 -9.24 1.09 -4.57
CA PRO A 307 -10.46 0.38 -4.17
C PRO A 307 -10.63 0.11 -2.68
N ASP A 308 -9.57 -0.06 -1.93
CA ASP A 308 -9.62 -0.26 -0.48
C ASP A 308 -9.22 0.99 0.34
N ALA A 309 -9.07 2.12 -0.37
CA ALA A 309 -8.86 3.45 0.18
C ALA A 309 -7.68 3.54 1.18
N ASP A 310 -6.58 2.86 0.86
CA ASP A 310 -5.32 2.95 1.61
C ASP A 310 -4.27 3.84 0.90
N ARG A 311 -4.53 4.28 -0.35
CA ARG A 311 -3.66 5.17 -1.14
C ARG A 311 -4.40 6.41 -1.59
N VAL A 312 -3.68 7.54 -1.65
CA VAL A 312 -4.18 8.82 -2.13
C VAL A 312 -3.41 9.28 -3.36
N GLY A 313 -4.11 9.39 -4.50
CA GLY A 313 -3.59 10.07 -5.69
C GLY A 313 -4.07 11.50 -5.74
N MET A 314 -3.28 12.39 -6.36
CA MET A 314 -3.62 13.79 -6.46
C MET A 314 -3.09 14.43 -7.73
N ALA A 315 -3.82 15.45 -8.22
CA ALA A 315 -3.38 16.33 -9.28
C ALA A 315 -3.75 17.78 -8.96
N CYS A 316 -2.88 18.70 -9.33
CA CYS A 316 -3.06 20.14 -9.16
C CYS A 316 -2.65 20.89 -10.43
N LYS A 317 -2.93 22.19 -10.48
CA LYS A 317 -2.49 23.06 -11.58
C LYS A 317 -1.03 23.48 -11.37
N ASP A 318 -0.23 23.42 -12.42
CA ASP A 318 1.12 23.98 -12.45
C ASP A 318 1.08 25.52 -12.65
N ASP A 319 2.24 26.15 -12.82
CA ASP A 319 2.40 27.59 -13.04
C ASP A 319 1.86 28.08 -14.39
N LYS A 320 1.48 27.17 -15.29
CA LYS A 320 0.85 27.45 -16.58
C LYS A 320 -0.65 27.19 -16.58
N GLY A 321 -1.18 26.69 -15.44
CA GLY A 321 -2.57 26.26 -15.29
C GLY A 321 -2.88 24.89 -15.87
N GLU A 322 -1.85 24.09 -16.23
CA GLU A 322 -2.02 22.71 -16.69
C GLU A 322 -2.08 21.74 -15.49
N TRP A 323 -2.95 20.73 -15.61
CA TRP A 323 -3.09 19.72 -14.58
C TRP A 323 -1.92 18.75 -14.62
N VAL A 324 -1.21 18.64 -13.50
CA VAL A 324 -0.08 17.73 -13.29
C VAL A 324 -0.35 16.79 -12.13
N LEU A 325 0.07 15.53 -12.28
CA LEU A 325 0.01 14.55 -11.20
C LEU A 325 1.17 14.78 -10.24
N ILE A 326 0.87 14.70 -8.95
CA ILE A 326 1.87 14.67 -7.89
C ILE A 326 2.19 13.20 -7.60
N ASN A 327 3.44 12.79 -7.72
CA ASN A 327 3.84 11.41 -7.45
C ASN A 327 3.91 11.11 -5.94
N GLY A 328 4.01 9.82 -5.58
CA GLY A 328 3.97 9.40 -4.18
C GLY A 328 5.12 9.94 -3.32
N ASN A 329 6.32 10.12 -3.89
CA ASN A 329 7.43 10.78 -3.19
C ASN A 329 7.13 12.25 -2.89
N GLN A 330 6.61 12.96 -3.88
CA GLN A 330 6.19 14.36 -3.75
C GLN A 330 5.04 14.51 -2.75
N ALA A 331 4.05 13.60 -2.82
CA ALA A 331 2.92 13.59 -1.90
C ALA A 331 3.38 13.40 -0.44
N CYS A 332 4.18 12.38 -0.17
CA CYS A 332 4.73 12.11 1.16
C CYS A 332 5.56 13.30 1.68
N LEU A 333 6.37 13.89 0.81
CA LEU A 333 7.16 15.09 1.13
C LEU A 333 6.28 16.29 1.50
N ILE A 334 5.22 16.58 0.74
CA ILE A 334 4.27 17.68 0.99
C ILE A 334 3.56 17.48 2.33
N PHE A 335 3.04 16.27 2.58
CA PHE A 335 2.38 15.94 3.84
C PHE A 335 3.29 16.19 5.05
N LEU A 336 4.49 15.62 5.04
CA LEU A 336 5.43 15.72 6.15
C LEU A 336 5.95 17.16 6.33
N TYR A 337 6.22 17.87 5.23
CA TYR A 337 6.58 19.28 5.28
C TYR A 337 5.49 20.11 5.95
N TYR A 338 4.23 19.95 5.54
CA TYR A 338 3.11 20.67 6.12
C TYR A 338 2.94 20.37 7.60
N ILE A 339 2.94 19.10 7.97
CA ILE A 339 2.81 18.65 9.38
C ILE A 339 3.90 19.30 10.23
N ILE A 340 5.15 19.17 9.83
CA ILE A 340 6.30 19.69 10.59
C ILE A 340 6.22 21.22 10.69
N LYS A 341 6.08 21.92 9.57
CA LYS A 341 6.09 23.38 9.50
C LYS A 341 4.97 23.99 10.35
N ASN A 342 3.76 23.49 10.21
CA ASN A 342 2.61 24.08 10.91
C ASN A 342 2.54 23.66 12.37
N ARG A 343 2.95 22.44 12.75
CA ARG A 343 3.09 22.08 14.18
C ARG A 343 4.13 22.96 14.88
N ILE A 344 5.26 23.25 14.23
CA ILE A 344 6.26 24.19 14.76
C ILE A 344 5.65 25.60 14.91
N ALA A 345 5.03 26.14 13.85
CA ALA A 345 4.45 27.47 13.85
C ALA A 345 3.37 27.66 14.92
N MET A 346 2.62 26.61 15.23
CA MET A 346 1.55 26.61 16.24
C MET A 346 2.00 26.18 17.64
N GLY A 347 3.30 25.91 17.83
CA GLY A 347 3.82 25.44 19.11
C GLY A 347 3.32 24.04 19.51
N LYS A 348 2.88 23.22 18.56
CA LYS A 348 2.37 21.85 18.76
C LYS A 348 3.45 20.76 18.64
N MET A 349 4.66 21.12 18.18
CA MET A 349 5.77 20.17 18.04
C MET A 349 6.33 19.83 19.41
N GLN A 350 6.54 18.52 19.66
CA GLN A 350 7.11 18.01 20.91
C GLN A 350 8.54 17.48 20.67
N PRO A 351 9.43 17.48 21.66
CA PRO A 351 10.80 16.99 21.53
C PRO A 351 10.93 15.51 21.18
N ASN A 352 9.89 14.74 21.42
CA ASN A 352 9.82 13.30 21.16
C ASN A 352 8.97 12.93 19.94
N ASP A 353 8.60 13.92 19.11
CA ASP A 353 7.93 13.69 17.84
C ASP A 353 8.89 13.07 16.82
N PHE A 354 8.41 12.07 16.07
CA PHE A 354 9.18 11.43 15.02
C PHE A 354 8.34 11.13 13.79
N ILE A 355 9.03 11.01 12.65
CA ILE A 355 8.46 10.61 11.36
C ILE A 355 9.13 9.34 10.85
N VAL A 356 8.44 8.63 9.94
CA VAL A 356 8.94 7.38 9.34
C VAL A 356 8.79 7.43 7.82
N LYS A 357 9.81 6.97 7.08
CA LYS A 357 9.71 6.71 5.64
C LYS A 357 10.32 5.36 5.31
N THR A 358 9.99 4.83 4.12
CA THR A 358 10.68 3.64 3.66
C THR A 358 12.06 3.98 3.08
N ILE A 359 12.97 2.99 3.08
CA ILE A 359 14.33 3.14 2.54
C ILE A 359 14.37 3.52 1.06
N VAL A 360 13.29 3.30 0.30
CA VAL A 360 13.19 3.64 -1.13
C VAL A 360 12.47 4.97 -1.37
N THR A 361 11.84 5.55 -0.36
CA THR A 361 11.21 6.88 -0.43
C THR A 361 12.27 7.98 -0.45
N THR A 362 11.94 9.14 -1.02
CA THR A 362 12.87 10.26 -1.27
C THR A 362 13.68 10.72 -0.04
N GLU A 363 14.96 11.04 -0.23
CA GLU A 363 15.83 11.61 0.79
C GLU A 363 15.53 13.10 1.08
N LEU A 364 14.66 13.75 0.33
CA LEU A 364 14.21 15.12 0.66
C LEU A 364 13.47 15.16 1.99
N ILE A 365 12.78 14.09 2.36
CA ILE A 365 12.14 13.97 3.69
C ILE A 365 13.18 14.06 4.79
N LYS A 366 14.34 13.40 4.59
CA LYS A 366 15.46 13.51 5.53
C LYS A 366 15.99 14.95 5.61
N ALA A 367 16.12 15.65 4.49
CA ALA A 367 16.54 17.04 4.47
C ALA A 367 15.59 17.95 5.26
N VAL A 368 14.26 17.73 5.13
CA VAL A 368 13.23 18.45 5.91
C VAL A 368 13.38 18.12 7.39
N ALA A 369 13.51 16.86 7.76
CA ALA A 369 13.64 16.42 9.15
C ALA A 369 14.92 16.98 9.81
N ASP A 370 16.07 16.87 9.15
CA ASP A 370 17.36 17.34 9.66
C ASP A 370 17.35 18.86 9.91
N LYS A 371 16.84 19.65 8.96
CA LYS A 371 16.76 21.11 9.08
C LYS A 371 15.85 21.54 10.24
N ASN A 372 14.79 20.78 10.51
CA ASN A 372 13.85 21.06 11.58
C ASN A 372 14.14 20.29 12.88
N LYS A 373 15.24 19.51 12.92
CA LYS A 373 15.67 18.71 14.09
C LYS A 373 14.61 17.71 14.57
N ILE A 374 13.92 17.09 13.64
CA ILE A 374 12.92 16.04 13.91
C ILE A 374 13.58 14.67 13.70
N GLU A 375 13.35 13.74 14.61
CA GLU A 375 13.79 12.36 14.44
C GLU A 375 13.10 11.74 13.23
N MET A 376 13.87 11.20 12.29
CA MET A 376 13.36 10.45 11.15
C MET A 376 13.91 9.03 11.19
N ARG A 377 13.06 8.06 10.94
CA ARG A 377 13.42 6.66 10.85
C ARG A 377 13.20 6.12 9.44
N ASP A 378 14.16 5.33 8.98
CA ASP A 378 14.02 4.50 7.79
C ASP A 378 13.52 3.11 8.17
N CYS A 379 12.58 2.57 7.40
CA CYS A 379 12.13 1.20 7.53
C CYS A 379 12.06 0.50 6.17
N TYR A 380 11.84 -0.81 6.15
CA TYR A 380 11.65 -1.53 4.89
C TYR A 380 10.36 -1.12 4.17
N THR A 381 10.29 -1.42 2.87
CA THR A 381 9.10 -1.22 2.05
C THR A 381 7.95 -2.11 2.54
N GLY A 382 6.78 -1.54 2.64
CA GLY A 382 5.58 -2.15 3.19
C GLY A 382 5.16 -1.47 4.49
N PHE A 383 3.92 -0.99 4.54
CA PHE A 383 3.44 -0.14 5.64
C PHE A 383 3.47 -0.83 7.02
N LYS A 384 3.45 -2.15 7.05
CA LYS A 384 3.65 -2.96 8.27
C LYS A 384 4.95 -2.61 9.02
N TRP A 385 5.97 -2.13 8.32
CA TRP A 385 7.22 -1.70 8.94
C TRP A 385 7.11 -0.31 9.57
N ILE A 386 6.36 0.60 8.95
CA ILE A 386 5.99 1.89 9.56
C ILE A 386 5.17 1.63 10.83
N ALA A 387 4.17 0.77 10.73
CA ALA A 387 3.34 0.38 11.87
C ALA A 387 4.15 -0.26 13.02
N ARG A 388 5.19 -1.04 12.68
CA ARG A 388 6.13 -1.58 13.68
C ARG A 388 6.86 -0.48 14.43
N GLU A 389 7.38 0.55 13.73
CA GLU A 389 8.04 1.68 14.38
C GLU A 389 7.09 2.44 15.30
N ILE A 390 5.83 2.61 14.90
CA ILE A 390 4.77 3.20 15.74
C ILE A 390 4.59 2.34 17.00
N ARG A 391 4.39 1.02 16.85
CA ARG A 391 4.17 0.09 17.97
C ARG A 391 5.31 0.11 18.98
N LEU A 392 6.56 0.10 18.53
CA LEU A 392 7.74 0.10 19.41
C LEU A 392 7.92 1.42 20.17
N SER A 393 7.28 2.48 19.70
CA SER A 393 7.37 3.83 20.27
C SER A 393 6.20 4.20 21.17
N GLU A 394 5.17 3.35 21.24
CA GLU A 394 3.98 3.58 22.08
C GLU A 394 4.37 3.94 23.53
N GLY A 395 3.80 5.04 24.04
CA GLY A 395 4.06 5.54 25.40
C GLY A 395 5.45 6.15 25.63
N LYS A 396 6.31 6.22 24.60
CA LYS A 396 7.68 6.79 24.70
C LYS A 396 7.85 7.99 23.78
N GLN A 397 7.41 7.89 22.54
CA GLN A 397 7.56 8.90 21.50
C GLN A 397 6.24 9.04 20.72
N GLN A 398 6.05 10.19 20.09
CA GLN A 398 4.85 10.49 19.31
C GLN A 398 5.15 10.42 17.81
N TYR A 399 4.52 9.49 17.14
CA TYR A 399 4.49 9.46 15.68
C TYR A 399 3.61 10.60 15.16
N ILE A 400 4.13 11.37 14.19
CA ILE A 400 3.41 12.52 13.62
C ILE A 400 3.18 12.40 12.11
N GLY A 401 3.71 11.37 11.48
CA GLY A 401 3.48 11.11 10.07
C GLY A 401 4.53 10.23 9.43
N GLY A 402 4.14 9.58 8.34
CA GLY A 402 5.04 8.78 7.53
C GLY A 402 4.34 8.17 6.33
N GLY A 403 5.14 7.71 5.38
CA GLY A 403 4.58 7.20 4.14
C GLY A 403 5.57 6.48 3.24
N GLU A 404 5.02 6.07 2.11
CA GLU A 404 5.70 5.33 1.07
C GLU A 404 5.65 6.09 -0.26
N GLU A 405 6.63 5.86 -1.11
CA GLU A 405 6.68 6.38 -2.49
C GLU A 405 5.50 5.91 -3.34
N SER A 406 4.81 4.86 -2.91
CA SER A 406 3.66 4.25 -3.57
C SER A 406 2.31 4.83 -3.11
N TYR A 407 2.26 6.12 -2.80
CA TYR A 407 1.05 6.87 -2.47
C TYR A 407 0.37 6.50 -1.14
N GLY A 408 1.02 5.71 -0.30
CA GLY A 408 0.55 5.39 1.05
C GLY A 408 1.03 6.40 2.07
N PHE A 409 0.12 6.96 2.88
CA PHE A 409 0.43 7.91 3.93
C PHE A 409 -0.43 7.65 5.19
N LEU A 410 0.12 7.98 6.34
CA LEU A 410 -0.57 7.96 7.64
C LEU A 410 -0.08 9.16 8.46
N ALA A 411 -1.02 9.94 8.99
CA ALA A 411 -0.73 11.16 9.76
C ALA A 411 -0.79 10.95 11.29
N GLU A 412 -1.29 9.82 11.75
CA GLU A 412 -1.58 9.54 13.17
C GLU A 412 -1.27 8.08 13.53
N ASP A 413 -1.55 7.69 14.78
CA ASP A 413 -1.22 6.37 15.30
C ASP A 413 -2.42 5.53 15.78
N PHE A 414 -3.65 6.03 15.64
CA PHE A 414 -4.85 5.23 15.96
C PHE A 414 -5.20 4.21 14.88
N VAL A 415 -4.68 4.39 13.66
CA VAL A 415 -4.65 3.41 12.56
C VAL A 415 -3.23 2.86 12.42
N ARG A 416 -3.08 1.64 11.89
CA ARG A 416 -1.79 0.98 11.70
C ARG A 416 -1.58 0.46 10.28
N ASP A 417 -2.26 1.07 9.35
CA ASP A 417 -2.05 0.93 7.91
C ASP A 417 -2.19 2.31 7.24
N LYS A 418 -1.88 2.39 5.97
CA LYS A 418 -2.08 3.59 5.15
C LYS A 418 -3.54 4.03 5.22
N ASP A 419 -3.77 5.32 5.27
CA ASP A 419 -5.11 5.87 5.44
C ASP A 419 -5.40 6.99 4.42
N ALA A 420 -6.15 6.65 3.36
CA ALA A 420 -6.56 7.63 2.38
C ALA A 420 -7.70 8.54 2.87
N VAL A 421 -8.44 8.16 3.92
CA VAL A 421 -9.51 9.01 4.49
C VAL A 421 -8.89 10.21 5.19
N SER A 422 -7.97 9.96 6.11
CA SER A 422 -7.22 11.01 6.79
C SER A 422 -6.31 11.79 5.84
N ALA A 423 -5.65 11.09 4.90
CA ALA A 423 -4.77 11.74 3.93
C ALA A 423 -5.52 12.68 2.97
N CYS A 424 -6.70 12.32 2.46
CA CYS A 424 -7.52 13.23 1.63
C CYS A 424 -7.97 14.47 2.41
N SER A 425 -8.38 14.30 3.67
CA SER A 425 -8.81 15.41 4.51
C SER A 425 -7.64 16.35 4.84
N LEU A 426 -6.48 15.79 5.18
CA LEU A 426 -5.26 16.57 5.39
C LEU A 426 -4.78 17.25 4.11
N LEU A 427 -4.89 16.59 2.94
CA LEU A 427 -4.57 17.20 1.64
C LEU A 427 -5.45 18.42 1.36
N ALA A 428 -6.76 18.34 1.67
CA ALA A 428 -7.66 19.47 1.53
C ALA A 428 -7.26 20.63 2.46
N GLU A 429 -6.84 20.36 3.70
CA GLU A 429 -6.30 21.37 4.62
C GLU A 429 -5.01 22.00 4.07
N ILE A 430 -4.10 21.19 3.51
CA ILE A 430 -2.87 21.69 2.87
C ILE A 430 -3.19 22.61 1.69
N CYS A 431 -4.16 22.24 0.85
CA CYS A 431 -4.59 23.08 -0.27
C CYS A 431 -5.26 24.37 0.20
N ALA A 432 -6.08 24.31 1.26
CA ALA A 432 -6.67 25.48 1.89
C ALA A 432 -5.59 26.41 2.47
N TRP A 433 -4.58 25.84 3.15
CA TRP A 433 -3.45 26.59 3.68
C TRP A 433 -2.60 27.25 2.57
N ALA A 434 -2.40 26.58 1.45
CA ALA A 434 -1.73 27.16 0.29
C ALA A 434 -2.56 28.30 -0.32
N LYS A 435 -3.87 28.06 -0.57
CA LYS A 435 -4.80 29.03 -1.15
C LYS A 435 -4.96 30.28 -0.28
N ASP A 436 -4.96 30.15 1.03
CA ASP A 436 -5.02 31.26 1.99
C ASP A 436 -3.79 32.20 1.88
N GLN A 437 -2.69 31.71 1.32
CA GLN A 437 -1.47 32.48 1.00
C GLN A 437 -1.39 32.88 -0.47
N GLY A 438 -2.44 32.68 -1.27
CA GLY A 438 -2.46 32.94 -2.71
C GLY A 438 -1.59 31.98 -3.53
N LYS A 439 -1.40 30.75 -3.05
CA LYS A 439 -0.57 29.70 -3.66
C LYS A 439 -1.40 28.49 -4.04
N THR A 440 -0.87 27.71 -4.98
CA THR A 440 -1.35 26.36 -5.30
C THR A 440 -0.53 25.30 -4.55
N LEU A 441 -0.98 24.03 -4.60
CA LEU A 441 -0.18 22.90 -4.09
C LEU A 441 1.15 22.76 -4.84
N TYR A 442 1.15 23.07 -6.15
CA TYR A 442 2.36 23.09 -6.97
C TYR A 442 3.37 24.13 -6.47
N ASP A 443 2.91 25.34 -6.13
CA ASP A 443 3.78 26.39 -5.58
C ASP A 443 4.43 25.94 -4.27
N VAL A 444 3.68 25.24 -3.40
CA VAL A 444 4.22 24.65 -2.16
C VAL A 444 5.33 23.66 -2.46
N LEU A 445 5.14 22.77 -3.44
CA LEU A 445 6.17 21.81 -3.84
C LEU A 445 7.43 22.52 -4.37
N MET A 446 7.26 23.56 -5.19
CA MET A 446 8.39 24.36 -5.72
C MET A 446 9.14 25.09 -4.59
N GLU A 447 8.44 25.60 -3.58
CA GLU A 447 9.08 26.19 -2.39
C GLU A 447 9.89 25.16 -1.59
N ILE A 448 9.35 23.95 -1.42
CA ILE A 448 10.09 22.85 -0.76
C ILE A 448 11.38 22.55 -1.51
N TYR A 449 11.33 22.47 -2.84
CA TYR A 449 12.50 22.20 -3.67
C TYR A 449 13.57 23.31 -3.58
N VAL A 450 13.15 24.54 -3.54
CA VAL A 450 14.09 25.68 -3.36
C VAL A 450 14.70 25.69 -1.95
N GLU A 451 13.91 25.33 -0.93
CA GLU A 451 14.35 25.42 0.47
C GLU A 451 15.21 24.23 0.90
N TYR A 452 14.90 23.01 0.42
CA TYR A 452 15.52 21.77 0.90
C TYR A 452 16.35 21.04 -0.18
N GLY A 453 16.35 21.54 -1.40
CA GLY A 453 16.99 20.92 -2.56
C GLY A 453 15.97 20.24 -3.47
N PHE A 454 16.36 20.03 -4.72
CA PHE A 454 15.54 19.35 -5.74
C PHE A 454 16.05 17.91 -5.93
N SER A 455 15.15 16.96 -5.98
CA SER A 455 15.44 15.60 -6.48
C SER A 455 14.36 15.14 -7.43
N LYS A 456 14.77 14.27 -8.37
CA LYS A 456 13.87 13.57 -9.28
C LYS A 456 13.94 12.09 -8.98
N GLU A 457 12.79 11.52 -8.68
CA GLU A 457 12.63 10.10 -8.41
C GLU A 457 12.01 9.41 -9.61
N THR A 458 12.56 8.24 -9.95
CA THR A 458 12.07 7.38 -11.05
C THR A 458 12.15 5.92 -10.64
N THR A 459 11.13 5.15 -10.98
CA THR A 459 11.14 3.70 -10.78
C THR A 459 11.18 2.98 -12.12
N VAL A 460 12.21 2.14 -12.32
CA VAL A 460 12.33 1.27 -13.49
C VAL A 460 11.99 -0.15 -13.09
N ASN A 461 11.04 -0.77 -13.80
CA ASN A 461 10.65 -2.15 -13.61
C ASN A 461 11.21 -3.01 -14.74
N VAL A 462 12.07 -3.97 -14.43
CA VAL A 462 12.58 -4.95 -15.39
C VAL A 462 11.83 -6.27 -15.14
N VAL A 463 10.99 -6.65 -16.10
CA VAL A 463 10.19 -7.88 -16.02
C VAL A 463 10.90 -8.98 -16.82
N LYS A 464 11.08 -10.13 -16.20
CA LYS A 464 11.70 -11.32 -16.79
C LYS A 464 10.72 -12.50 -16.66
N PRO A 465 9.88 -12.78 -17.64
CA PRO A 465 8.81 -13.78 -17.48
C PRO A 465 9.35 -15.22 -17.32
N GLY A 466 8.62 -16.02 -16.59
CA GLY A 466 8.85 -17.45 -16.42
C GLY A 466 9.96 -17.82 -15.41
N LYS A 467 10.22 -19.13 -15.29
CA LYS A 467 11.21 -19.67 -14.35
C LYS A 467 12.63 -19.18 -14.64
N SER A 468 13.03 -19.15 -15.91
CA SER A 468 14.33 -18.62 -16.34
C SER A 468 14.49 -17.15 -15.96
N GLY A 469 13.40 -16.35 -16.02
CA GLY A 469 13.42 -14.96 -15.63
C GLY A 469 13.67 -14.75 -14.12
N ALA A 470 13.12 -15.62 -13.27
CA ALA A 470 13.41 -15.58 -11.83
C ALA A 470 14.88 -15.92 -11.53
N GLU A 471 15.46 -16.87 -12.26
CA GLU A 471 16.89 -17.22 -12.18
C GLU A 471 17.79 -16.07 -12.67
N GLU A 472 17.41 -15.41 -13.75
CA GLU A 472 18.12 -14.21 -14.26
C GLU A 472 18.11 -13.08 -13.23
N ILE A 473 16.96 -12.78 -12.61
CA ILE A 473 16.85 -11.75 -11.57
C ILE A 473 17.74 -12.08 -10.38
N LYS A 474 17.74 -13.34 -9.94
CA LYS A 474 18.65 -13.80 -8.88
C LYS A 474 20.10 -13.57 -9.26
N ALA A 475 20.49 -13.98 -10.46
CA ALA A 475 21.86 -13.79 -10.98
C ALA A 475 22.24 -12.31 -11.08
N MET A 476 21.31 -11.43 -11.47
CA MET A 476 21.53 -9.97 -11.44
C MET A 476 21.86 -9.47 -10.03
N MET A 477 21.05 -9.85 -9.03
CA MET A 477 21.29 -9.45 -7.63
C MET A 477 22.61 -9.99 -7.09
N ASP A 478 22.94 -11.24 -7.40
CA ASP A 478 24.20 -11.85 -6.98
C ASP A 478 25.40 -11.16 -7.65
N ASN A 479 25.28 -10.77 -8.93
CA ASN A 479 26.29 -10.00 -9.64
C ASN A 479 26.48 -8.60 -9.06
N PHE A 480 25.40 -7.86 -8.75
CA PHE A 480 25.50 -6.53 -8.12
C PHE A 480 26.21 -6.61 -6.76
N ARG A 481 26.08 -7.71 -6.01
CA ARG A 481 26.79 -7.93 -4.75
C ARG A 481 28.26 -8.30 -4.96
N ALA A 482 28.53 -9.22 -5.89
CA ALA A 482 29.87 -9.71 -6.14
C ALA A 482 30.77 -8.66 -6.84
N ASN A 483 30.18 -7.86 -7.72
CA ASN A 483 30.85 -6.85 -8.54
C ASN A 483 30.15 -5.49 -8.42
N PRO A 484 30.15 -4.86 -7.23
CA PRO A 484 29.48 -3.59 -7.04
C PRO A 484 30.06 -2.52 -7.98
N PRO A 485 29.20 -1.72 -8.62
CA PRO A 485 29.68 -0.64 -9.51
C PRO A 485 30.48 0.38 -8.70
N LYS A 486 31.62 0.80 -9.24
CA LYS A 486 32.46 1.86 -8.64
C LYS A 486 31.97 3.26 -8.99
N GLU A 487 31.23 3.36 -10.08
CA GLU A 487 30.67 4.60 -10.63
C GLU A 487 29.28 4.31 -11.19
N ILE A 488 28.34 5.21 -10.98
CA ILE A 488 26.98 5.15 -11.52
C ILE A 488 26.63 6.54 -12.08
N GLY A 489 26.19 6.57 -13.35
CA GLY A 489 25.81 7.83 -14.01
C GLY A 489 26.92 8.88 -14.10
N GLY A 490 28.20 8.47 -14.10
CA GLY A 490 29.35 9.38 -14.13
C GLY A 490 29.78 9.89 -12.74
N SER A 491 29.19 9.38 -11.65
CA SER A 491 29.54 9.76 -10.29
C SER A 491 30.02 8.55 -9.48
N ALA A 492 31.09 8.73 -8.71
CA ALA A 492 31.70 7.68 -7.91
C ALA A 492 30.76 7.21 -6.79
N VAL A 493 30.67 5.89 -6.58
CA VAL A 493 29.90 5.31 -5.46
C VAL A 493 30.63 5.59 -4.16
N SER A 494 29.94 6.22 -3.22
CA SER A 494 30.46 6.64 -1.91
C SER A 494 29.99 5.76 -0.76
N LEU A 495 28.85 5.05 -0.94
CA LEU A 495 28.26 4.21 0.10
C LEU A 495 27.45 3.09 -0.53
N ILE A 496 27.58 1.89 0.02
CA ILE A 496 26.77 0.72 -0.34
C ILE A 496 26.10 0.21 0.93
N LYS A 497 24.78 -0.04 0.87
CA LYS A 497 24.03 -0.71 1.93
C LYS A 497 23.50 -2.04 1.38
N ASP A 498 23.98 -3.15 1.91
CA ASP A 498 23.43 -4.48 1.61
C ASP A 498 22.54 -4.96 2.76
N TYR A 499 21.26 -4.92 2.56
CA TYR A 499 20.28 -5.33 3.56
C TYR A 499 20.18 -6.86 3.71
N LYS A 500 20.76 -7.64 2.80
CA LYS A 500 20.83 -9.10 2.91
C LYS A 500 21.89 -9.55 3.92
N THR A 501 23.00 -8.85 3.98
CA THR A 501 24.10 -9.11 4.94
C THR A 501 24.04 -8.19 6.15
N LEU A 502 23.20 -7.14 6.12
CA LEU A 502 23.15 -6.04 7.10
C LEU A 502 24.50 -5.31 7.21
N GLU A 503 25.13 -5.04 6.08
CA GLU A 503 26.41 -4.38 5.98
C GLU A 503 26.30 -3.03 5.27
N LEU A 504 27.07 -2.08 5.76
CA LEU A 504 27.28 -0.76 5.17
C LEU A 504 28.76 -0.64 4.83
N THR A 505 29.07 -0.40 3.54
CA THR A 505 30.45 -0.23 3.05
C THR A 505 30.65 1.19 2.58
N ASP A 506 31.64 1.89 3.13
CA ASP A 506 32.01 3.27 2.74
C ASP A 506 32.91 3.31 1.49
N ALA A 507 33.20 4.52 1.00
CA ALA A 507 34.08 4.74 -0.17
C ALA A 507 35.52 4.21 0.00
N GLN A 508 35.98 4.00 1.23
CA GLN A 508 37.28 3.44 1.55
C GLN A 508 37.27 1.93 1.69
N GLY A 509 36.10 1.30 1.58
CA GLY A 509 35.90 -0.14 1.75
C GLY A 509 35.78 -0.59 3.21
N ASN A 510 35.61 0.33 4.17
CA ASN A 510 35.36 -0.04 5.55
C ASN A 510 33.90 -0.54 5.68
N VAL A 511 33.77 -1.67 6.37
CA VAL A 511 32.47 -2.32 6.59
C VAL A 511 32.00 -2.07 8.01
N SER A 512 30.75 -1.65 8.17
CA SER A 512 30.08 -1.50 9.45
C SER A 512 28.69 -2.16 9.41
N LYS A 513 28.10 -2.37 10.59
CA LYS A 513 26.77 -3.00 10.69
C LYS A 513 25.67 -2.00 10.35
N LEU A 514 24.73 -2.44 9.52
CA LEU A 514 23.49 -1.74 9.24
C LEU A 514 22.43 -2.10 10.30
N ASP A 515 21.92 -1.09 11.00
CA ASP A 515 20.91 -1.29 12.05
C ASP A 515 19.51 -1.42 11.45
N MET A 516 19.11 -2.66 11.21
CA MET A 516 17.77 -3.01 10.68
C MET A 516 17.25 -4.25 11.42
N PRO A 517 15.90 -4.40 11.53
CA PRO A 517 15.28 -5.44 12.36
C PRO A 517 15.50 -6.87 11.86
N GLU A 518 15.63 -7.06 10.56
CA GLU A 518 15.85 -8.35 9.90
C GLU A 518 16.54 -8.16 8.55
N THR A 519 16.92 -9.23 7.89
CA THR A 519 17.51 -9.17 6.55
C THR A 519 16.44 -8.98 5.46
N SER A 520 16.80 -8.27 4.37
CA SER A 520 15.95 -8.08 3.21
C SER A 520 16.78 -8.12 1.93
N ASN A 521 16.23 -8.66 0.84
CA ASN A 521 16.95 -8.73 -0.43
C ASN A 521 16.92 -7.38 -1.17
N VAL A 522 17.52 -6.37 -0.57
CA VAL A 522 17.68 -5.02 -1.12
C VAL A 522 19.15 -4.63 -1.13
N LEU A 523 19.55 -3.92 -2.19
CA LEU A 523 20.82 -3.22 -2.29
C LEU A 523 20.59 -1.73 -2.50
N GLN A 524 21.38 -0.88 -1.85
CA GLN A 524 21.40 0.55 -2.13
C GLN A 524 22.80 1.04 -2.43
N TYR A 525 22.91 1.89 -3.43
CA TYR A 525 24.12 2.61 -3.79
C TYR A 525 23.87 4.11 -3.65
N PHE A 526 24.84 4.80 -3.05
CA PHE A 526 24.85 6.26 -2.97
C PHE A 526 26.11 6.76 -3.66
N THR A 527 25.99 7.78 -4.45
CA THR A 527 27.12 8.40 -5.14
C THR A 527 27.51 9.73 -4.52
N VAL A 528 28.69 10.23 -4.87
CA VAL A 528 29.23 11.50 -4.35
C VAL A 528 28.33 12.70 -4.68
N ASP A 529 27.64 12.69 -5.81
CA ASP A 529 26.70 13.75 -6.21
C ASP A 529 25.31 13.63 -5.56
N GLY A 530 25.14 12.66 -4.63
CA GLY A 530 23.91 12.45 -3.88
C GLY A 530 22.84 11.62 -4.61
N THR A 531 23.18 10.99 -5.74
CA THR A 531 22.28 10.03 -6.40
C THR A 531 22.13 8.78 -5.52
N LYS A 532 20.89 8.33 -5.33
CA LYS A 532 20.55 7.08 -4.62
C LYS A 532 19.91 6.10 -5.59
N ILE A 533 20.39 4.86 -5.60
CA ILE A 533 19.78 3.76 -6.35
C ILE A 533 19.46 2.63 -5.38
N SER A 534 18.19 2.20 -5.36
CA SER A 534 17.78 1.03 -4.59
C SER A 534 17.35 -0.08 -5.54
N VAL A 535 17.92 -1.27 -5.39
CA VAL A 535 17.65 -2.44 -6.23
C VAL A 535 16.92 -3.48 -5.40
N ARG A 536 15.71 -3.87 -5.83
CA ARG A 536 14.85 -4.81 -5.10
C ARG A 536 14.12 -5.75 -6.04
N PRO A 537 14.34 -7.07 -5.95
CA PRO A 537 13.50 -8.03 -6.66
C PRO A 537 12.12 -8.11 -6.00
N SER A 538 11.09 -8.39 -6.81
CA SER A 538 9.75 -8.68 -6.29
C SER A 538 9.73 -10.06 -5.62
N GLY A 539 9.05 -10.18 -4.48
CA GLY A 539 8.84 -11.47 -3.83
C GLY A 539 7.76 -12.35 -4.48
N THR A 540 6.88 -11.75 -5.29
CA THR A 540 5.68 -12.43 -5.82
C THR A 540 5.66 -12.54 -7.35
N GLU A 541 6.45 -11.75 -8.04
CA GLU A 541 6.47 -11.67 -9.51
C GLU A 541 7.91 -11.71 -10.02
N PRO A 542 8.15 -12.27 -11.22
CA PRO A 542 9.49 -12.30 -11.82
C PRO A 542 9.86 -10.92 -12.39
N LYS A 543 10.03 -9.96 -11.49
CA LYS A 543 10.46 -8.60 -11.79
C LYS A 543 11.45 -8.07 -10.77
N ILE A 544 12.32 -7.16 -11.19
CA ILE A 544 13.22 -6.41 -10.34
C ILE A 544 12.96 -4.91 -10.53
N LYS A 545 12.91 -4.19 -9.41
CA LYS A 545 12.69 -2.74 -9.37
C LYS A 545 13.98 -2.01 -9.06
N PHE A 546 14.20 -0.95 -9.81
CA PHE A 546 15.25 0.04 -9.55
C PHE A 546 14.58 1.36 -9.19
N TYR A 547 14.76 1.79 -7.96
CA TYR A 547 14.33 3.11 -7.51
C TYR A 547 15.53 4.05 -7.63
N ILE A 548 15.42 5.03 -8.50
CA ILE A 548 16.48 5.99 -8.81
C ILE A 548 16.05 7.36 -8.30
N GLU A 549 16.87 7.97 -7.48
CA GLU A 549 16.73 9.34 -7.02
C GLU A 549 17.98 10.11 -7.40
N VAL A 550 17.86 11.14 -8.23
CA VAL A 550 18.97 12.01 -8.63
C VAL A 550 18.78 13.41 -8.03
N LYS A 551 19.86 14.00 -7.57
CA LYS A 551 19.85 15.38 -7.05
C LYS A 551 20.06 16.38 -8.19
N GLY A 552 19.31 17.49 -8.13
CA GLY A 552 19.43 18.62 -9.00
C GLY A 552 19.58 19.93 -8.22
N GLU A 553 19.92 20.98 -8.91
CA GLU A 553 19.96 22.35 -8.34
C GLU A 553 18.75 23.14 -8.83
N MET A 554 18.07 23.80 -7.91
CA MET A 554 16.91 24.63 -8.21
C MET A 554 16.93 25.89 -7.36
N GLY A 555 17.44 26.98 -7.93
CA GLY A 555 17.61 28.26 -7.22
C GLY A 555 16.35 29.11 -7.17
N CYS A 556 15.31 28.77 -7.94
CA CYS A 556 14.02 29.50 -7.97
C CYS A 556 12.89 28.60 -8.49
N PRO A 557 11.60 28.87 -8.11
CA PRO A 557 10.46 28.10 -8.59
C PRO A 557 10.38 27.98 -10.13
N LYS A 558 10.65 29.08 -10.84
CA LYS A 558 10.64 29.12 -12.32
C LYS A 558 11.76 28.31 -12.98
N CYS A 559 12.75 27.87 -12.20
CA CYS A 559 13.87 27.06 -12.69
C CYS A 559 13.50 25.55 -12.82
N TYR A 560 12.30 25.14 -12.37
CA TYR A 560 11.89 23.73 -12.31
C TYR A 560 12.04 23.01 -13.66
N THR A 561 11.53 23.57 -14.75
CA THR A 561 11.59 22.93 -16.08
C THR A 561 13.02 22.63 -16.52
N SER A 562 13.98 23.51 -16.25
CA SER A 562 15.38 23.27 -16.57
C SER A 562 16.04 22.27 -15.63
N ALA A 563 15.75 22.37 -14.33
CA ALA A 563 16.25 21.44 -13.32
C ALA A 563 15.75 20.01 -13.56
N ASP A 564 14.46 19.85 -13.89
CA ASP A 564 13.85 18.57 -14.22
C ASP A 564 14.47 17.95 -15.49
N ALA A 565 14.69 18.75 -16.54
CA ALA A 565 15.33 18.28 -17.77
C ALA A 565 16.79 17.85 -17.57
N GLU A 566 17.52 18.52 -16.68
CA GLU A 566 18.89 18.10 -16.31
C GLU A 566 18.89 16.84 -15.46
N ALA A 567 17.96 16.73 -14.51
CA ALA A 567 17.79 15.52 -13.71
C ALA A 567 17.40 14.31 -14.58
N GLU A 568 16.56 14.49 -15.61
CA GLU A 568 16.23 13.43 -16.57
C GLU A 568 17.46 12.90 -17.30
N LYS A 569 18.37 13.77 -17.71
CA LYS A 569 19.66 13.36 -18.31
C LYS A 569 20.49 12.52 -17.35
N LYS A 570 20.51 12.89 -16.05
CA LYS A 570 21.19 12.09 -15.03
C LYS A 570 20.52 10.73 -14.84
N VAL A 571 19.18 10.67 -14.81
CA VAL A 571 18.42 9.40 -14.75
C VAL A 571 18.80 8.49 -15.91
N GLU A 572 18.83 9.01 -17.13
CA GLU A 572 19.22 8.24 -18.32
C GLU A 572 20.69 7.77 -18.25
N ALA A 573 21.61 8.59 -17.72
CA ALA A 573 22.99 8.19 -17.50
C ALA A 573 23.12 7.05 -16.48
N VAL A 574 22.32 7.11 -15.40
CA VAL A 574 22.21 6.04 -14.38
C VAL A 574 21.69 4.76 -15.01
N ARG A 575 20.59 4.83 -15.75
CA ARG A 575 19.98 3.67 -16.43
C ARG A 575 21.00 3.00 -17.36
N LYS A 576 21.67 3.78 -18.19
CA LYS A 576 22.70 3.29 -19.11
C LYS A 576 23.86 2.61 -18.37
N SER A 577 24.34 3.18 -17.26
CA SER A 577 25.45 2.61 -16.49
C SER A 577 25.08 1.30 -15.79
N LEU A 578 23.79 1.09 -15.48
CA LEU A 578 23.26 -0.13 -14.87
C LEU A 578 22.76 -1.15 -15.91
N GLY A 579 22.67 -0.79 -17.18
CA GLY A 579 22.17 -1.65 -18.25
C GLY A 579 20.64 -1.92 -18.17
N ILE A 580 19.84 -0.93 -17.74
CA ILE A 580 18.40 -1.04 -17.51
C ILE A 580 17.60 0.00 -18.31
#